data_0213ac78f6f479fccb65c5f9640eb14a
#
_entry.id   0213ac78f6f479fccb65c5f9640eb14a
#
_cell.length_a   1.000
_cell.length_b   1.000
_cell.length_c   1.000
_cell.angle_alpha   90.00
_cell.angle_beta   90.00
_cell.angle_gamma   90.00
#
_symmetry.space_group_name_H-M   'P 1'
#
loop_
_entity.id
_entity.type
_entity.pdbx_description
1 polymer ?
#
loop_
_entity_poly.entity_id
_entity_poly.type
_entity_poly.pdbx_seq_one_letter_code
_entity_poly.pdbx_strand_id
1 'polypeptide(L)'
;MTEPLLDRLPELAREIGSASHFLLGLDFDGTLAPIVADPADAYMPDETRIVFEDLASLPGVTVAVISGRATEDLRTRVGPNIIIAGNHGLEIIEGNTLWRHPQAVRLQPILSEICGELALRAAGIPGVLVEDKGLTASFHYRNVTRADLPRISDLVSAALAPYRDRFFLRNGKKVFEILPRTRWDKGSAVLRIVAHLRGVLTLGEPQSGEIAVCYIGDDTTDERAFRRLPGAITVRVGDNCPTVARFRIPDTAHVASFLNWLRCRLGSPLASTIVRSL
;
A
#
# COMPACT_ATOMS: atom_id res chain seq x y z
N MET A 1 18.84 16.63 -0.21
CA MET A 1 18.25 16.11 1.06
C MET A 1 16.75 16.14 0.90
N THR A 2 16.05 15.12 1.35
CA THR A 2 14.57 15.06 1.30
C THR A 2 14.00 16.03 2.33
N GLU A 3 13.04 16.86 1.94
CA GLU A 3 12.52 17.95 2.77
C GLU A 3 11.43 17.44 3.74
N PRO A 4 11.32 18.01 4.96
CA PRO A 4 10.23 17.72 5.86
C PRO A 4 8.90 18.17 5.23
N LEU A 5 7.91 17.27 5.20
CA LEU A 5 6.61 17.52 4.58
C LEU A 5 5.87 18.68 5.22
N LEU A 6 5.86 18.74 6.56
CA LEU A 6 5.09 19.73 7.30
C LEU A 6 5.58 21.16 7.13
N ASP A 7 6.84 21.34 6.69
CA ASP A 7 7.39 22.67 6.38
C ASP A 7 6.95 23.19 5.00
N ARG A 8 6.33 22.31 4.18
CA ARG A 8 5.93 22.60 2.80
C ARG A 8 4.42 22.64 2.57
N LEU A 9 3.63 22.67 3.63
CA LEU A 9 2.16 22.70 3.54
C LEU A 9 1.60 23.81 2.63
N PRO A 10 2.14 25.06 2.62
CA PRO A 10 1.65 26.11 1.69
C PRO A 10 1.91 25.79 0.22
N GLU A 11 3.01 25.10 -0.11
CA GLU A 11 3.33 24.65 -1.47
C GLU A 11 2.38 23.52 -1.90
N LEU A 12 2.20 22.53 -1.03
CA LEU A 12 1.29 21.41 -1.26
C LEU A 12 -0.16 21.88 -1.42
N ALA A 13 -0.59 22.88 -0.65
CA ALA A 13 -1.93 23.44 -0.78
C ALA A 13 -2.19 24.01 -2.18
N ARG A 14 -1.19 24.62 -2.83
CA ARG A 14 -1.28 25.14 -4.19
C ARG A 14 -1.30 24.01 -5.22
N GLU A 15 -0.40 23.02 -5.07
CA GLU A 15 -0.29 21.87 -5.96
C GLU A 15 -1.59 21.05 -5.95
N ILE A 16 -2.14 20.76 -4.78
CA ILE A 16 -3.40 20.02 -4.64
C ILE A 16 -4.58 20.86 -5.13
N GLY A 17 -4.60 22.15 -4.80
CA GLY A 17 -5.70 23.07 -5.16
C GLY A 17 -5.81 23.38 -6.65
N SER A 18 -4.78 23.11 -7.45
CA SER A 18 -4.82 23.26 -8.91
C SER A 18 -5.44 22.08 -9.63
N ALA A 19 -5.59 20.93 -8.96
CA ALA A 19 -6.13 19.72 -9.54
C ALA A 19 -7.66 19.65 -9.38
N SER A 20 -8.33 19.03 -10.35
CA SER A 20 -9.77 18.76 -10.28
C SER A 20 -10.12 17.55 -9.42
N HIS A 21 -9.16 16.68 -9.19
CA HIS A 21 -9.32 15.46 -8.39
C HIS A 21 -8.04 15.16 -7.61
N PHE A 22 -8.17 14.61 -6.42
CA PHE A 22 -7.04 14.25 -5.57
C PHE A 22 -7.08 12.76 -5.23
N LEU A 23 -6.01 12.04 -5.58
CA LEU A 23 -5.80 10.65 -5.19
C LEU A 23 -4.79 10.59 -4.03
N LEU A 24 -5.24 10.11 -2.88
CA LEU A 24 -4.42 9.81 -1.72
C LEU A 24 -4.17 8.31 -1.64
N GLY A 25 -2.97 7.88 -2.00
CA GLY A 25 -2.50 6.51 -1.83
C GLY A 25 -1.68 6.36 -0.56
N LEU A 26 -1.94 5.33 0.23
CA LEU A 26 -1.29 5.10 1.52
C LEU A 26 -0.89 3.63 1.66
N ASP A 27 0.31 3.36 2.16
CA ASP A 27 0.59 2.06 2.75
C ASP A 27 -0.15 1.91 4.09
N PHE A 28 -0.25 0.67 4.60
CA PHE A 28 -0.95 0.40 5.86
C PHE A 28 0.02 0.30 7.03
N ASP A 29 0.89 -0.72 7.04
CA ASP A 29 1.80 -1.01 8.14
C ASP A 29 2.97 -0.03 8.20
N GLY A 30 3.14 0.70 9.29
CA GLY A 30 4.17 1.74 9.42
C GLY A 30 3.77 3.10 8.82
N THR A 31 2.57 3.20 8.24
CA THR A 31 2.02 4.43 7.65
C THR A 31 0.70 4.82 8.32
N LEU A 32 -0.36 4.03 8.16
CA LEU A 32 -1.66 4.25 8.81
C LEU A 32 -1.73 3.57 10.18
N ALA A 33 -1.13 2.40 10.31
CA ALA A 33 -1.04 1.64 11.56
C ALA A 33 0.42 1.58 12.04
N PRO A 34 0.70 1.72 13.33
CA PRO A 34 2.04 1.50 13.88
C PRO A 34 2.53 0.07 13.60
N ILE A 35 3.84 -0.08 13.46
CA ILE A 35 4.45 -1.41 13.39
C ILE A 35 4.41 -2.04 14.77
N VAL A 36 3.71 -3.18 14.88
CA VAL A 36 3.53 -3.95 16.09
C VAL A 36 4.21 -5.32 16.01
N ALA A 37 4.29 -6.02 17.16
CA ALA A 37 4.94 -7.32 17.23
C ALA A 37 4.16 -8.39 16.42
N ASP A 38 2.85 -8.45 16.58
CA ASP A 38 1.97 -9.33 15.81
C ASP A 38 1.25 -8.51 14.72
N PRO A 39 1.43 -8.81 13.43
CA PRO A 39 0.71 -8.12 12.35
C PRO A 39 -0.83 -8.17 12.49
N ALA A 40 -1.37 -9.17 13.19
CA ALA A 40 -2.81 -9.26 13.46
C ALA A 40 -3.30 -8.09 14.34
N ASP A 41 -2.44 -7.57 15.22
CA ASP A 41 -2.74 -6.47 16.14
C ASP A 41 -2.49 -5.08 15.54
N ALA A 42 -2.08 -4.98 14.27
CA ALA A 42 -1.86 -3.69 13.62
C ALA A 42 -3.20 -3.05 13.23
N TYR A 43 -3.60 -2.05 13.96
CA TYR A 43 -4.80 -1.26 13.69
C TYR A 43 -4.46 0.22 13.54
N MET A 44 -5.21 0.88 12.69
CA MET A 44 -5.21 2.34 12.61
C MET A 44 -5.79 2.92 13.92
N PRO A 45 -5.11 3.89 14.56
CA PRO A 45 -5.67 4.59 15.72
C PRO A 45 -7.03 5.21 15.40
N ASP A 46 -7.96 5.21 16.35
CA ASP A 46 -9.33 5.69 16.11
C ASP A 46 -9.39 7.15 15.64
N GLU A 47 -8.53 8.01 16.17
CA GLU A 47 -8.43 9.41 15.72
C GLU A 47 -7.99 9.51 14.25
N THR A 48 -7.05 8.67 13.83
CA THR A 48 -6.59 8.60 12.44
C THR A 48 -7.70 8.05 11.54
N ARG A 49 -8.45 7.05 12.02
CA ARG A 49 -9.55 6.42 11.29
C ARG A 49 -10.65 7.43 10.95
N ILE A 50 -11.07 8.24 11.93
CA ILE A 50 -12.08 9.28 11.71
C ILE A 50 -11.67 10.24 10.60
N VAL A 51 -10.44 10.75 10.67
CA VAL A 51 -9.91 11.67 9.65
C VAL A 51 -9.80 11.01 8.28
N PHE A 52 -9.38 9.75 8.25
CA PHE A 52 -9.23 8.95 7.04
C PHE A 52 -10.58 8.68 6.34
N GLU A 53 -11.62 8.32 7.11
CA GLU A 53 -12.98 8.10 6.62
C GLU A 53 -13.63 9.41 6.15
N ASP A 54 -13.41 10.51 6.87
CA ASP A 54 -13.84 11.84 6.45
C ASP A 54 -13.24 12.20 5.08
N LEU A 55 -11.92 12.03 4.91
CA LEU A 55 -11.24 12.28 3.63
C LEU A 55 -11.83 11.44 2.48
N ALA A 56 -12.11 10.16 2.72
CA ALA A 56 -12.68 9.27 1.72
C ALA A 56 -14.11 9.65 1.31
N SER A 57 -14.77 10.47 2.13
CA SER A 57 -16.15 10.95 1.90
C SER A 57 -16.18 12.29 1.18
N LEU A 58 -15.04 12.98 1.00
CA LEU A 58 -14.99 14.29 0.36
C LEU A 58 -15.20 14.19 -1.16
N PRO A 59 -16.02 15.06 -1.76
CA PRO A 59 -16.11 15.17 -3.21
C PRO A 59 -14.76 15.52 -3.85
N GLY A 60 -14.42 14.86 -4.96
CA GLY A 60 -13.14 15.09 -5.66
C GLY A 60 -11.92 14.47 -4.99
N VAL A 61 -12.12 13.65 -3.95
CA VAL A 61 -11.06 12.90 -3.27
C VAL A 61 -11.28 11.40 -3.44
N THR A 62 -10.25 10.69 -3.81
CA THR A 62 -10.20 9.23 -3.76
C THR A 62 -9.11 8.79 -2.80
N VAL A 63 -9.44 7.90 -1.88
CA VAL A 63 -8.47 7.31 -0.96
C VAL A 63 -8.23 5.85 -1.34
N ALA A 64 -6.96 5.46 -1.41
CA ALA A 64 -6.55 4.09 -1.72
C ALA A 64 -5.52 3.60 -0.69
N VAL A 65 -5.69 2.37 -0.20
CA VAL A 65 -4.70 1.68 0.64
C VAL A 65 -4.00 0.61 -0.18
N ILE A 66 -2.66 0.70 -0.30
CA ILE A 66 -1.84 -0.21 -1.11
C ILE A 66 -0.85 -0.93 -0.20
N SER A 67 -1.08 -2.19 0.09
CA SER A 67 -0.32 -2.96 1.10
C SER A 67 0.08 -4.35 0.61
N GLY A 68 1.07 -4.95 1.30
CA GLY A 68 1.42 -6.37 1.16
C GLY A 68 0.46 -7.33 1.85
N ARG A 69 -0.52 -6.83 2.61
CA ARG A 69 -1.58 -7.62 3.22
C ARG A 69 -2.52 -8.20 2.18
N ALA A 70 -3.21 -9.29 2.52
CA ALA A 70 -4.34 -9.79 1.73
C ALA A 70 -5.47 -8.75 1.70
N THR A 71 -6.22 -8.67 0.60
CA THR A 71 -7.34 -7.73 0.45
C THR A 71 -8.42 -7.94 1.49
N GLU A 72 -8.72 -9.20 1.84
CA GLU A 72 -9.73 -9.52 2.85
C GLU A 72 -9.33 -9.03 4.25
N ASP A 73 -8.04 -9.13 4.61
CA ASP A 73 -7.54 -8.57 5.87
C ASP A 73 -7.66 -7.03 5.89
N LEU A 74 -7.27 -6.36 4.79
CA LEU A 74 -7.40 -4.91 4.68
C LEU A 74 -8.86 -4.43 4.80
N ARG A 75 -9.82 -5.14 4.21
CA ARG A 75 -11.26 -4.79 4.29
C ARG A 75 -11.78 -4.67 5.71
N THR A 76 -11.25 -5.49 6.62
CA THR A 76 -11.64 -5.44 8.04
C THR A 76 -11.03 -4.25 8.78
N ARG A 77 -10.01 -3.60 8.19
CA ARG A 77 -9.20 -2.55 8.85
C ARG A 77 -9.48 -1.14 8.36
N VAL A 78 -9.94 -0.96 7.10
CA VAL A 78 -9.99 0.36 6.46
C VAL A 78 -11.39 0.88 6.15
N GLY A 79 -12.44 0.14 6.41
CA GLY A 79 -13.82 0.62 6.19
C GLY A 79 -14.26 0.70 4.71
N PRO A 80 -15.48 1.18 4.46
CA PRO A 80 -16.06 1.32 3.12
C PRO A 80 -15.52 2.55 2.38
N ASN A 81 -15.83 2.64 1.07
CA ASN A 81 -15.48 3.77 0.18
C ASN A 81 -13.97 3.98 -0.04
N ILE A 82 -13.16 2.99 0.30
CA ILE A 82 -11.71 3.01 0.10
C ILE A 82 -11.36 2.03 -1.02
N ILE A 83 -10.49 2.44 -1.94
CA ILE A 83 -9.88 1.50 -2.87
C ILE A 83 -8.83 0.69 -2.10
N ILE A 84 -8.96 -0.62 -2.15
CA ILE A 84 -8.05 -1.55 -1.47
C ILE A 84 -7.19 -2.25 -2.51
N ALA A 85 -5.88 -2.09 -2.42
CA ALA A 85 -4.91 -2.79 -3.25
C ALA A 85 -4.02 -3.69 -2.37
N GLY A 86 -4.42 -4.94 -2.21
CA GLY A 86 -3.72 -5.96 -1.45
C GLY A 86 -2.68 -6.71 -2.26
N ASN A 87 -1.92 -7.59 -1.60
CA ASN A 87 -0.89 -8.40 -2.24
C ASN A 87 0.11 -7.54 -3.05
N HIS A 88 0.56 -6.40 -2.49
CA HIS A 88 1.40 -5.40 -3.16
C HIS A 88 0.75 -4.79 -4.43
N GLY A 89 -0.58 -4.70 -4.44
CA GLY A 89 -1.34 -4.17 -5.57
C GLY A 89 -1.66 -5.20 -6.66
N LEU A 90 -1.36 -6.48 -6.46
CA LEU A 90 -1.73 -7.55 -7.40
C LEU A 90 -3.24 -7.82 -7.42
N GLU A 91 -3.95 -7.37 -6.40
CA GLU A 91 -5.40 -7.45 -6.28
C GLU A 91 -5.94 -6.08 -5.86
N ILE A 92 -6.92 -5.56 -6.60
CA ILE A 92 -7.50 -4.24 -6.35
C ILE A 92 -9.03 -4.37 -6.26
N ILE A 93 -9.59 -3.88 -5.17
CA ILE A 93 -11.03 -3.81 -4.91
C ILE A 93 -11.45 -2.34 -4.90
N GLU A 94 -12.44 -1.99 -5.72
CA GLU A 94 -13.09 -0.69 -5.77
C GLU A 94 -14.62 -0.89 -5.76
N GLY A 95 -15.25 -0.56 -4.65
CA GLY A 95 -16.66 -0.88 -4.45
C GLY A 95 -16.93 -2.37 -4.62
N ASN A 96 -17.71 -2.73 -5.62
CA ASN A 96 -18.04 -4.13 -5.96
C ASN A 96 -17.15 -4.70 -7.09
N THR A 97 -16.20 -3.91 -7.59
CA THR A 97 -15.31 -4.33 -8.68
C THR A 97 -14.03 -4.92 -8.12
N LEU A 98 -13.70 -6.12 -8.56
CA LEU A 98 -12.46 -6.81 -8.23
C LEU A 98 -11.60 -6.94 -9.50
N TRP A 99 -10.38 -6.40 -9.44
CA TRP A 99 -9.37 -6.65 -10.43
C TRP A 99 -8.22 -7.45 -9.84
N ARG A 100 -7.70 -8.42 -10.59
CA ARG A 100 -6.53 -9.22 -10.24
C ARG A 100 -5.51 -9.21 -11.38
N HIS A 101 -4.24 -9.18 -11.04
CA HIS A 101 -3.17 -9.21 -12.03
C HIS A 101 -3.17 -10.57 -12.77
N PRO A 102 -3.35 -10.58 -14.13
CA PRO A 102 -3.62 -11.83 -14.86
C PRO A 102 -2.52 -12.89 -14.72
N GLN A 103 -1.24 -12.47 -14.71
CA GLN A 103 -0.13 -13.40 -14.54
C GLN A 103 -0.08 -13.98 -13.12
N ALA A 104 -0.38 -13.18 -12.09
CA ALA A 104 -0.42 -13.67 -10.71
C ALA A 104 -1.53 -14.70 -10.50
N VAL A 105 -2.72 -14.46 -11.10
CA VAL A 105 -3.85 -15.43 -11.09
C VAL A 105 -3.45 -16.77 -11.72
N ARG A 106 -2.72 -16.75 -12.85
CA ARG A 106 -2.26 -17.99 -13.49
C ARG A 106 -1.26 -18.78 -12.64
N LEU A 107 -0.55 -18.10 -11.75
CA LEU A 107 0.44 -18.72 -10.86
C LEU A 107 -0.15 -19.15 -9.51
N GLN A 108 -1.39 -18.76 -9.20
CA GLN A 108 -2.05 -19.07 -7.93
C GLN A 108 -2.06 -20.58 -7.59
N PRO A 109 -2.41 -21.52 -8.49
CA PRO A 109 -2.40 -22.95 -8.14
C PRO A 109 -1.02 -23.44 -7.69
N ILE A 110 0.04 -22.99 -8.38
CA ILE A 110 1.42 -23.36 -8.04
C ILE A 110 1.82 -22.74 -6.69
N LEU A 111 1.39 -21.52 -6.40
CA LEU A 111 1.66 -20.89 -5.12
C LEU A 111 1.01 -21.67 -3.97
N SER A 112 -0.23 -22.10 -4.13
CA SER A 112 -0.92 -22.93 -3.12
C SER A 112 -0.23 -24.29 -2.90
N GLU A 113 0.29 -24.92 -3.95
CA GLU A 113 1.12 -26.14 -3.83
C GLU A 113 2.38 -25.86 -3.00
N ILE A 114 3.10 -24.77 -3.28
CA ILE A 114 4.28 -24.37 -2.51
C ILE A 114 3.92 -24.12 -1.04
N CYS A 115 2.81 -23.43 -0.77
CA CYS A 115 2.34 -23.18 0.59
C CYS A 115 2.02 -24.48 1.33
N GLY A 116 1.34 -25.43 0.68
CA GLY A 116 1.06 -26.75 1.23
C GLY A 116 2.33 -27.55 1.57
N GLU A 117 3.30 -27.57 0.65
CA GLU A 117 4.60 -28.19 0.87
C GLU A 117 5.36 -27.55 2.03
N LEU A 118 5.40 -26.21 2.09
CA LEU A 118 6.06 -25.48 3.16
C LEU A 118 5.41 -25.76 4.52
N ALA A 119 4.07 -25.78 4.59
CA ALA A 119 3.34 -26.09 5.81
C ALA A 119 3.64 -27.50 6.32
N LEU A 120 3.66 -28.49 5.42
CA LEU A 120 4.01 -29.88 5.76
C LEU A 120 5.45 -30.02 6.27
N ARG A 121 6.42 -29.43 5.56
CA ARG A 121 7.83 -29.50 5.94
C ARG A 121 8.16 -28.74 7.22
N ALA A 122 7.42 -27.67 7.50
CA ALA A 122 7.59 -26.83 8.68
C ALA A 122 6.77 -27.28 9.90
N ALA A 123 5.90 -28.31 9.79
CA ALA A 123 5.01 -28.75 10.85
C ALA A 123 5.73 -29.13 12.16
N GLY A 124 7.00 -29.56 12.08
CA GLY A 124 7.84 -29.86 13.24
C GLY A 124 8.66 -28.68 13.79
N ILE A 125 8.45 -27.45 13.30
CA ILE A 125 9.19 -26.27 13.75
C ILE A 125 8.23 -25.32 14.48
N PRO A 126 8.26 -25.27 15.82
CA PRO A 126 7.37 -24.38 16.59
C PRO A 126 7.58 -22.91 16.22
N GLY A 127 6.49 -22.16 16.09
CA GLY A 127 6.53 -20.73 15.82
C GLY A 127 6.57 -20.35 14.33
N VAL A 128 6.56 -21.32 13.42
CA VAL A 128 6.36 -21.09 11.99
C VAL A 128 4.87 -20.94 11.68
N LEU A 129 4.54 -19.97 10.82
CA LEU A 129 3.22 -19.80 10.23
C LEU A 129 3.39 -19.60 8.72
N VAL A 130 2.74 -20.44 7.91
CA VAL A 130 2.65 -20.26 6.45
C VAL A 130 1.28 -19.66 6.14
N GLU A 131 1.28 -18.49 5.49
CA GLU A 131 0.08 -17.77 5.11
C GLU A 131 -0.01 -17.72 3.58
N ASP A 132 -1.00 -18.42 3.00
CA ASP A 132 -1.38 -18.30 1.58
C ASP A 132 -2.35 -17.11 1.45
N LYS A 133 -1.92 -16.04 0.75
CA LYS A 133 -2.72 -14.84 0.48
C LYS A 133 -3.37 -14.89 -0.91
N GLY A 134 -3.37 -16.03 -1.55
CA GLY A 134 -3.90 -16.26 -2.89
C GLY A 134 -2.96 -15.85 -4.02
N LEU A 135 -2.47 -14.62 -4.06
CA LEU A 135 -1.56 -14.12 -5.11
C LEU A 135 -0.11 -13.95 -4.65
N THR A 136 0.11 -13.93 -3.35
CA THR A 136 1.42 -13.95 -2.67
C THR A 136 1.33 -14.87 -1.47
N ALA A 137 2.47 -15.22 -0.86
CA ALA A 137 2.48 -15.96 0.40
C ALA A 137 3.50 -15.38 1.37
N SER A 138 3.26 -15.59 2.66
CA SER A 138 4.19 -15.23 3.72
C SER A 138 4.55 -16.44 4.56
N PHE A 139 5.84 -16.62 4.77
CA PHE A 139 6.39 -17.60 5.70
C PHE A 139 6.93 -16.86 6.93
N HIS A 140 6.13 -16.81 7.98
CA HIS A 140 6.45 -16.11 9.22
C HIS A 140 7.32 -16.99 10.11
N TYR A 141 8.42 -16.40 10.64
CA TYR A 141 9.36 -17.09 11.55
C TYR A 141 9.74 -16.24 12.77
N ARG A 142 8.91 -15.27 13.12
CA ARG A 142 9.15 -14.35 14.25
C ARG A 142 9.28 -15.06 15.58
N ASN A 143 8.47 -16.10 15.79
CA ASN A 143 8.38 -16.86 17.03
C ASN A 143 9.25 -18.13 17.04
N VAL A 144 10.14 -18.27 16.05
CA VAL A 144 11.03 -19.42 15.92
C VAL A 144 12.31 -19.20 16.71
N THR A 145 12.87 -20.27 17.28
CA THR A 145 14.13 -20.24 18.03
C THR A 145 15.30 -19.92 17.11
N ARG A 146 16.37 -19.32 17.65
CA ARG A 146 17.59 -19.00 16.86
C ARG A 146 18.22 -20.27 16.26
N ALA A 147 18.10 -21.41 16.93
CA ALA A 147 18.68 -22.67 16.49
C ALA A 147 18.03 -23.19 15.19
N ASP A 148 16.75 -22.89 14.97
CA ASP A 148 16.00 -23.36 13.79
C ASP A 148 16.09 -22.42 12.59
N LEU A 149 16.58 -21.19 12.74
CA LEU A 149 16.63 -20.20 11.66
C LEU A 149 17.40 -20.68 10.39
N PRO A 150 18.56 -21.37 10.47
CA PRO A 150 19.24 -21.89 9.28
C PRO A 150 18.36 -22.91 8.54
N ARG A 151 17.72 -23.83 9.29
CA ARG A 151 16.83 -24.86 8.74
C ARG A 151 15.65 -24.26 7.99
N ILE A 152 15.08 -23.15 8.49
CA ILE A 152 13.98 -22.42 7.83
C ILE A 152 14.42 -21.85 6.49
N SER A 153 15.58 -21.16 6.46
CA SER A 153 16.10 -20.57 5.23
C SER A 153 16.31 -21.63 4.14
N ASP A 154 16.89 -22.78 4.51
CA ASP A 154 17.13 -23.87 3.59
C ASP A 154 15.80 -24.49 3.11
N LEU A 155 14.83 -24.68 4.01
CA LEU A 155 13.51 -25.22 3.71
C LEU A 155 12.78 -24.36 2.68
N VAL A 156 12.69 -23.05 2.91
CA VAL A 156 12.02 -22.12 1.99
C VAL A 156 12.75 -22.04 0.66
N SER A 157 14.09 -22.01 0.67
CA SER A 157 14.90 -21.97 -0.54
C SER A 157 14.75 -23.24 -1.38
N ALA A 158 14.69 -24.41 -0.74
CA ALA A 158 14.50 -25.70 -1.40
C ALA A 158 13.11 -25.82 -2.02
N ALA A 159 12.06 -25.44 -1.30
CA ALA A 159 10.69 -25.47 -1.83
C ALA A 159 10.52 -24.54 -3.04
N LEU A 160 11.20 -23.38 -3.05
CA LEU A 160 11.11 -22.43 -4.13
C LEU A 160 12.05 -22.74 -5.32
N ALA A 161 13.04 -23.63 -5.13
CA ALA A 161 14.06 -23.93 -6.15
C ALA A 161 13.48 -24.35 -7.51
N PRO A 162 12.44 -25.21 -7.61
CA PRO A 162 11.85 -25.59 -8.89
C PRO A 162 11.08 -24.48 -9.61
N TYR A 163 10.74 -23.38 -8.90
CA TYR A 163 9.84 -22.34 -9.37
C TYR A 163 10.52 -20.97 -9.43
N ARG A 164 11.88 -20.92 -9.41
CA ARG A 164 12.67 -19.65 -9.40
C ARG A 164 12.46 -18.78 -10.62
N ASP A 165 12.00 -19.32 -11.72
CA ASP A 165 11.60 -18.61 -12.94
C ASP A 165 10.26 -17.90 -12.80
N ARG A 166 9.40 -18.33 -11.87
CA ARG A 166 8.01 -17.87 -11.66
C ARG A 166 7.83 -17.05 -10.40
N PHE A 167 8.57 -17.38 -9.35
CA PHE A 167 8.51 -16.70 -8.05
C PHE A 167 9.88 -16.23 -7.59
N PHE A 168 9.88 -15.27 -6.69
CA PHE A 168 11.08 -14.84 -5.97
C PHE A 168 10.79 -14.68 -4.49
N LEU A 169 11.84 -14.82 -3.69
CA LEU A 169 11.80 -14.64 -2.24
C LEU A 169 12.22 -13.22 -1.91
N ARG A 170 11.49 -12.56 -1.04
CA ARG A 170 11.85 -11.28 -0.44
C ARG A 170 11.93 -11.44 1.07
N ASN A 171 12.98 -10.88 1.66
CA ASN A 171 13.15 -10.85 3.11
C ASN A 171 12.42 -9.65 3.69
N GLY A 172 11.53 -9.88 4.65
CA GLY A 172 10.88 -8.87 5.47
C GLY A 172 11.32 -8.92 6.93
N LYS A 173 10.63 -8.22 7.80
CA LYS A 173 10.89 -8.18 9.25
C LYS A 173 10.44 -9.50 9.92
N LYS A 174 11.30 -10.54 9.91
CA LYS A 174 11.00 -11.89 10.41
C LYS A 174 9.93 -12.64 9.59
N VAL A 175 9.92 -12.40 8.30
CA VAL A 175 9.07 -13.06 7.33
C VAL A 175 9.82 -13.24 6.01
N PHE A 176 9.61 -14.36 5.34
CA PHE A 176 9.92 -14.54 3.93
C PHE A 176 8.62 -14.37 3.14
N GLU A 177 8.65 -13.50 2.14
CA GLU A 177 7.53 -13.30 1.24
C GLU A 177 7.81 -13.96 -0.10
N ILE A 178 6.89 -14.78 -0.58
CA ILE A 178 6.92 -15.43 -1.88
C ILE A 178 6.04 -14.65 -2.82
N LEU A 179 6.66 -14.03 -3.83
CA LEU A 179 5.99 -13.14 -4.77
C LEU A 179 6.14 -13.67 -6.21
N PRO A 180 5.10 -13.56 -7.04
CA PRO A 180 5.21 -13.90 -8.45
C PRO A 180 6.17 -12.95 -9.18
N ARG A 181 6.96 -13.46 -10.12
CA ARG A 181 7.81 -12.64 -10.98
C ARG A 181 6.98 -11.90 -12.02
N THR A 182 6.43 -10.79 -11.61
CA THR A 182 5.71 -9.85 -12.45
C THR A 182 6.46 -8.52 -12.51
N ARG A 183 6.22 -7.74 -13.57
CA ARG A 183 6.70 -6.34 -13.62
C ARG A 183 5.72 -5.40 -12.90
N TRP A 184 5.26 -5.82 -11.73
CA TRP A 184 4.23 -5.14 -10.96
C TRP A 184 4.73 -4.82 -9.55
N ASP A 185 4.31 -3.68 -9.02
CA ASP A 185 4.61 -3.19 -7.68
C ASP A 185 3.51 -2.21 -7.21
N LYS A 186 3.63 -1.69 -5.99
CA LYS A 186 2.67 -0.72 -5.43
C LYS A 186 2.49 0.51 -6.33
N GLY A 187 3.55 0.99 -6.97
CA GLY A 187 3.46 2.12 -7.90
C GLY A 187 2.66 1.79 -9.16
N SER A 188 2.76 0.56 -9.66
CA SER A 188 1.94 0.08 -10.78
C SER A 188 0.45 0.05 -10.40
N ALA A 189 0.13 -0.31 -9.14
CA ALA A 189 -1.23 -0.26 -8.64
C ALA A 189 -1.77 1.17 -8.59
N VAL A 190 -0.99 2.12 -8.08
CA VAL A 190 -1.37 3.54 -8.08
C VAL A 190 -1.61 4.05 -9.50
N LEU A 191 -0.71 3.77 -10.44
CA LEU A 191 -0.87 4.18 -11.85
C LEU A 191 -2.12 3.57 -12.49
N ARG A 192 -2.46 2.32 -12.15
CA ARG A 192 -3.70 1.69 -12.60
C ARG A 192 -4.93 2.39 -12.04
N ILE A 193 -4.92 2.74 -10.75
CA ILE A 193 -6.02 3.49 -10.12
C ILE A 193 -6.16 4.86 -10.80
N VAL A 194 -5.07 5.59 -11.03
CA VAL A 194 -5.09 6.86 -11.78
C VAL A 194 -5.68 6.68 -13.18
N ALA A 195 -5.29 5.64 -13.90
CA ALA A 195 -5.82 5.38 -15.25
C ALA A 195 -7.32 5.08 -15.22
N HIS A 196 -7.79 4.33 -14.21
CA HIS A 196 -9.22 4.07 -14.01
C HIS A 196 -10.00 5.35 -13.69
N LEU A 197 -9.51 6.16 -12.74
CA LEU A 197 -10.12 7.44 -12.39
C LEU A 197 -10.22 8.38 -13.60
N ARG A 198 -9.18 8.48 -14.42
CA ARG A 198 -9.22 9.26 -15.68
C ARG A 198 -10.31 8.75 -16.62
N GLY A 199 -10.44 7.44 -16.76
CA GLY A 199 -11.50 6.82 -17.59
C GLY A 199 -12.91 7.16 -17.08
N VAL A 200 -13.14 7.10 -15.79
CA VAL A 200 -14.44 7.44 -15.18
C VAL A 200 -14.75 8.93 -15.30
N LEU A 201 -13.79 9.80 -15.03
CA LEU A 201 -13.96 11.26 -15.08
C LEU A 201 -14.22 11.75 -16.51
N THR A 202 -13.65 11.10 -17.54
CA THR A 202 -13.89 11.48 -18.95
C THR A 202 -15.26 11.02 -19.49
N LEU A 203 -15.87 9.99 -18.91
CA LEU A 203 -17.20 9.53 -19.31
C LEU A 203 -18.32 10.36 -18.68
N GLY A 204 -18.05 11.09 -17.61
CA GLY A 204 -19.06 11.84 -16.83
C GLY A 204 -19.25 13.30 -17.22
N GLU A 205 -18.28 13.97 -17.79
CA GLU A 205 -18.26 15.37 -18.30
C GLU A 205 -16.83 15.69 -18.79
N PRO A 206 -16.59 16.64 -19.69
CA PRO A 206 -15.25 17.00 -20.12
C PRO A 206 -14.52 17.85 -19.06
N GLN A 207 -14.35 17.31 -17.87
CA GLN A 207 -13.37 17.86 -16.94
C GLN A 207 -12.02 17.24 -17.29
N SER A 208 -11.33 17.89 -18.22
CA SER A 208 -9.91 17.71 -18.54
C SER A 208 -9.03 18.17 -17.37
N GLY A 209 -9.43 17.83 -16.12
CA GLY A 209 -8.72 18.24 -14.92
C GLY A 209 -7.59 17.28 -14.59
N GLU A 210 -6.50 17.85 -14.12
CA GLU A 210 -5.33 17.11 -13.64
C GLU A 210 -5.68 16.38 -12.33
N ILE A 211 -5.26 15.13 -12.20
CA ILE A 211 -5.35 14.38 -10.93
C ILE A 211 -4.05 14.63 -10.16
N ALA A 212 -4.15 15.29 -9.02
CA ALA A 212 -3.03 15.35 -8.09
C ALA A 212 -2.92 14.01 -7.33
N VAL A 213 -1.72 13.45 -7.29
CA VAL A 213 -1.45 12.17 -6.64
C VAL A 213 -0.54 12.41 -5.45
N CYS A 214 -0.96 11.95 -4.27
CA CYS A 214 -0.11 11.83 -3.09
C CYS A 214 0.06 10.36 -2.74
N TYR A 215 1.30 9.90 -2.51
CA TYR A 215 1.58 8.54 -2.06
C TYR A 215 2.50 8.55 -0.85
N ILE A 216 2.07 7.90 0.25
CA ILE A 216 2.78 7.84 1.53
C ILE A 216 3.10 6.39 1.88
N GLY A 217 4.34 6.11 2.28
CA GLY A 217 4.77 4.77 2.67
C GLY A 217 6.08 4.75 3.47
N ASP A 218 6.37 3.63 4.14
CA ASP A 218 7.47 3.52 5.11
C ASP A 218 8.59 2.55 4.71
N ASP A 219 8.39 1.69 3.70
CA ASP A 219 9.30 0.59 3.42
C ASP A 219 9.99 0.63 2.04
N THR A 220 10.76 -0.40 1.73
CA THR A 220 11.47 -0.53 0.45
C THR A 220 10.56 -0.79 -0.74
N THR A 221 9.33 -1.29 -0.52
CA THR A 221 8.35 -1.47 -1.59
C THR A 221 7.75 -0.13 -2.01
N ASP A 222 7.64 0.81 -1.07
CA ASP A 222 7.20 2.18 -1.33
C ASP A 222 8.24 2.99 -2.09
N GLU A 223 9.54 2.73 -1.86
CA GLU A 223 10.61 3.32 -2.66
C GLU A 223 10.49 2.99 -4.16
N ARG A 224 9.98 1.81 -4.51
CA ARG A 224 9.68 1.46 -5.90
C ARG A 224 8.47 2.24 -6.43
N ALA A 225 7.45 2.43 -5.58
CA ALA A 225 6.31 3.26 -5.92
C ALA A 225 6.72 4.73 -6.14
N PHE A 226 7.55 5.30 -5.26
CA PHE A 226 8.04 6.67 -5.40
C PHE A 226 8.75 6.88 -6.75
N ARG A 227 9.61 5.94 -7.18
CA ARG A 227 10.29 6.01 -8.49
C ARG A 227 9.35 5.94 -9.68
N ARG A 228 8.20 5.27 -9.54
CA ARG A 228 7.20 5.13 -10.62
C ARG A 228 6.22 6.29 -10.72
N LEU A 229 6.20 7.16 -9.72
CA LEU A 229 5.27 8.28 -9.61
C LEU A 229 5.99 9.64 -9.74
N PRO A 230 6.72 9.88 -10.84
CA PRO A 230 7.36 11.18 -11.05
C PRO A 230 6.29 12.25 -11.16
N GLY A 231 6.46 13.35 -10.44
CA GLY A 231 5.48 14.43 -10.37
C GLY A 231 4.39 14.26 -9.32
N ALA A 232 4.31 13.11 -8.64
CA ALA A 232 3.43 12.95 -7.49
C ALA A 232 4.04 13.56 -6.20
N ILE A 233 3.19 13.85 -5.24
CA ILE A 233 3.58 14.16 -3.86
C ILE A 233 3.93 12.84 -3.20
N THR A 234 5.22 12.46 -3.16
CA THR A 234 5.68 11.22 -2.55
C THR A 234 6.28 11.51 -1.19
N VAL A 235 5.86 10.72 -0.17
CA VAL A 235 6.21 10.96 1.23
C VAL A 235 6.72 9.67 1.87
N ARG A 236 7.97 9.72 2.34
CA ARG A 236 8.56 8.65 3.14
C ARG A 236 8.22 8.83 4.61
N VAL A 237 7.70 7.79 5.26
CA VAL A 237 7.55 7.74 6.71
C VAL A 237 8.82 7.21 7.34
N GLY A 238 9.33 7.89 8.38
CA GLY A 238 10.58 7.57 9.09
C GLY A 238 11.79 8.37 8.63
N ASP A 239 12.70 8.66 9.56
CA ASP A 239 13.77 9.64 9.36
C ASP A 239 15.12 9.06 8.89
N ASN A 240 15.38 7.77 9.12
CA ASN A 240 16.75 7.24 9.11
C ASN A 240 17.15 6.40 7.87
N CYS A 241 16.35 6.40 6.80
CA CYS A 241 16.66 5.63 5.60
C CYS A 241 16.82 6.52 4.36
N PRO A 242 17.73 6.21 3.43
CA PRO A 242 17.78 6.86 2.13
C PRO A 242 16.44 6.73 1.41
N THR A 243 15.97 7.79 0.77
CA THR A 243 14.71 7.79 0.04
C THR A 243 14.79 8.60 -1.25
N VAL A 244 14.01 8.19 -2.26
CA VAL A 244 13.74 8.96 -3.48
C VAL A 244 12.40 9.70 -3.42
N ALA A 245 11.68 9.63 -2.30
CA ALA A 245 10.50 10.45 -2.08
C ALA A 245 10.84 11.95 -2.09
N ARG A 246 9.89 12.77 -2.52
CA ARG A 246 10.05 14.25 -2.47
C ARG A 246 10.13 14.75 -1.03
N PHE A 247 9.31 14.19 -0.17
CA PHE A 247 9.16 14.63 1.21
C PHE A 247 9.34 13.49 2.20
N ARG A 248 9.52 13.88 3.46
CA ARG A 248 9.66 12.98 4.59
C ARG A 248 8.77 13.41 5.74
N ILE A 249 8.25 12.43 6.48
CA ILE A 249 7.46 12.63 7.69
C ILE A 249 7.96 11.65 8.77
N PRO A 250 8.08 12.08 10.05
CA PRO A 250 8.80 11.28 11.04
C PRO A 250 8.18 9.92 11.35
N ASP A 251 6.85 9.85 11.53
CA ASP A 251 6.15 8.66 12.02
C ASP A 251 4.64 8.68 11.68
N THR A 252 3.92 7.66 12.12
CA THR A 252 2.47 7.51 11.91
C THR A 252 1.63 8.60 12.57
N ALA A 253 2.08 9.16 13.70
CA ALA A 253 1.37 10.27 14.36
C ALA A 253 1.44 11.56 13.54
N HIS A 254 2.58 11.82 12.90
CA HIS A 254 2.71 12.93 11.98
C HIS A 254 1.95 12.69 10.67
N VAL A 255 1.83 11.43 10.22
CA VAL A 255 0.92 11.08 9.10
C VAL A 255 -0.51 11.48 9.46
N ALA A 256 -1.00 11.12 10.66
CA ALA A 256 -2.33 11.51 11.13
C ALA A 256 -2.52 13.04 11.14
N SER A 257 -1.50 13.79 11.57
CA SER A 257 -1.50 15.26 11.55
C SER A 257 -1.62 15.81 10.12
N PHE A 258 -0.90 15.23 9.16
CA PHE A 258 -0.98 15.60 7.74
C PHE A 258 -2.36 15.26 7.15
N LEU A 259 -2.91 14.09 7.45
CA LEU A 259 -4.26 13.72 7.01
C LEU A 259 -5.31 14.70 7.54
N ASN A 260 -5.19 15.12 8.80
CA ASN A 260 -6.08 16.12 9.38
C ASN A 260 -5.95 17.50 8.69
N TRP A 261 -4.74 17.91 8.33
CA TRP A 261 -4.52 19.12 7.53
C TRP A 261 -5.17 19.00 6.15
N LEU A 262 -5.02 17.86 5.46
CA LEU A 262 -5.67 17.59 4.17
C LEU A 262 -7.20 17.67 4.29
N ARG A 263 -7.79 17.07 5.33
CA ARG A 263 -9.23 17.13 5.60
C ARG A 263 -9.71 18.56 5.73
N CYS A 264 -9.03 19.37 6.54
CA CYS A 264 -9.38 20.77 6.71
C CYS A 264 -9.22 21.58 5.41
N ARG A 265 -8.20 21.28 4.63
CA ARG A 265 -7.91 21.99 3.38
C ARG A 265 -8.90 21.66 2.26
N LEU A 266 -9.23 20.38 2.09
CA LEU A 266 -10.11 19.88 1.02
C LEU A 266 -11.59 19.97 1.38
N GLY A 267 -11.95 19.89 2.66
CA GLY A 267 -13.32 20.03 3.15
C GLY A 267 -13.83 21.47 3.29
N SER A 268 -12.96 22.48 3.09
CA SER A 268 -13.38 23.89 3.21
C SER A 268 -14.16 24.35 1.97
N PRO A 269 -15.31 25.03 2.12
CA PRO A 269 -16.16 25.52 1.01
C PRO A 269 -15.45 26.44 0.01
N LEU A 270 -14.33 27.05 0.38
CA LEU A 270 -13.52 27.91 -0.49
C LEU A 270 -12.85 27.17 -1.66
N ALA A 271 -12.69 25.85 -1.58
CA ALA A 271 -12.13 25.05 -2.66
C ALA A 271 -13.12 24.83 -3.82
N SER A 272 -14.43 24.88 -3.55
CA SER A 272 -15.50 24.61 -4.55
C SER A 272 -15.93 25.84 -5.35
N THR A 273 -15.51 27.05 -4.96
CA THR A 273 -15.99 28.30 -5.59
C THR A 273 -15.15 28.74 -6.79
N ILE A 274 -13.93 28.25 -6.95
CA ILE A 274 -13.06 28.60 -8.09
C ILE A 274 -13.47 27.87 -9.39
N VAL A 275 -14.19 26.75 -9.29
CA VAL A 275 -14.60 25.92 -10.46
C VAL A 275 -15.92 26.39 -11.08
N ARG A 276 -16.69 27.30 -10.46
CA ARG A 276 -18.01 27.77 -10.96
C ARG A 276 -18.02 29.17 -11.60
N SER A 277 -16.89 29.79 -11.80
CA SER A 277 -16.84 31.16 -12.39
C SER A 277 -15.72 31.26 -13.42
N LEU A 278 -15.79 30.50 -14.50
CA LEU A 278 -15.15 30.84 -15.80
C LEU A 278 -15.97 30.16 -16.90
#